data_c34dd2a26d08e36081d5a47348051620
#
_entry.id   c34dd2a26d08e36081d5a47348051620
#
_cell.length_a   1.000
_cell.length_b   1.000
_cell.length_c   1.000
_cell.angle_alpha   90.00
_cell.angle_beta   90.00
_cell.angle_gamma   90.00
#
_symmetry.space_group_name_H-M   'P 1'
#
loop_
_entity.id
_entity.type
_entity.pdbx_description
1 polymer ?
#
loop_
_entity_poly.entity_id
_entity_poly.type
_entity_poly.pdbx_seq_one_letter_code
_entity_poly.pdbx_strand_id
1 'polypeptide(L)'
;MLGSWYFEKTNQNAGKPANGININHKYSYALAVKLTTKEISHPKLTLGTVTPGLKNYRKAVLATIHNPRPAVMSQLSVKTEVTQKGATTVLFKNTSQNLIMAPNSHFQYPTFLDKQPMKAGDYTLNMTVTTKDAKWPDQTWQWSKNFTITNEQARQNNRQAKNDPDVPISIWWYVAGVVLIAAISAGIVYLLMNRKRRQ
;
A
#
# COMPACT_ATOMS: atom_id res chain seq x y z
N MET A 1 -18.75 -16.76 -15.72
CA MET A 1 -19.35 -16.29 -14.45
C MET A 1 -18.67 -17.00 -13.30
N LEU A 2 -18.38 -16.30 -12.22
CA LEU A 2 -17.92 -16.88 -10.96
C LEU A 2 -18.99 -16.64 -9.91
N GLY A 3 -19.26 -17.63 -9.10
CA GLY A 3 -20.20 -17.56 -7.99
C GLY A 3 -19.80 -18.56 -6.90
N SER A 4 -20.59 -18.63 -5.87
CA SER A 4 -20.43 -19.65 -4.83
C SER A 4 -21.78 -20.17 -4.38
N TRP A 5 -21.83 -21.45 -4.04
CA TRP A 5 -22.90 -22.01 -3.27
C TRP A 5 -22.52 -21.94 -1.79
N TYR A 6 -23.39 -21.33 -1.01
CA TYR A 6 -23.20 -21.15 0.41
C TYR A 6 -24.11 -22.11 1.17
N PHE A 7 -23.57 -22.89 2.08
CA PHE A 7 -24.28 -23.83 2.93
C PHE A 7 -24.03 -23.46 4.39
N GLU A 8 -25.09 -23.28 5.12
CA GLU A 8 -25.03 -23.04 6.55
C GLU A 8 -25.82 -24.13 7.28
N LYS A 9 -25.29 -24.65 8.38
CA LYS A 9 -26.00 -25.61 9.22
C LYS A 9 -27.12 -24.88 9.95
N THR A 10 -28.39 -25.26 9.71
CA THR A 10 -29.57 -24.56 10.22
C THR A 10 -29.83 -24.79 11.71
N ASN A 11 -29.41 -25.91 12.29
CA ASN A 11 -29.64 -26.23 13.69
C ASN A 11 -28.32 -26.13 14.50
N GLN A 12 -27.77 -24.95 14.58
CA GLN A 12 -26.68 -24.68 15.51
C GLN A 12 -27.31 -24.21 16.83
N ASN A 13 -27.38 -25.07 17.83
CA ASN A 13 -27.82 -24.68 19.16
C ASN A 13 -26.93 -23.56 19.67
N ALA A 14 -27.48 -22.36 19.76
CA ALA A 14 -26.86 -21.28 20.52
C ALA A 14 -26.81 -21.79 21.99
N GLY A 15 -25.60 -22.00 22.50
CA GLY A 15 -25.42 -22.33 23.92
C GLY A 15 -26.12 -21.30 24.77
N LYS A 16 -26.73 -21.71 25.92
CA LYS A 16 -27.34 -20.77 26.85
C LYS A 16 -26.31 -19.68 27.21
N PRO A 17 -26.72 -18.41 27.24
CA PRO A 17 -25.82 -17.33 27.62
C PRO A 17 -25.34 -17.55 29.05
N ALA A 18 -24.06 -17.82 29.24
CA ALA A 18 -23.39 -17.65 30.51
C ALA A 18 -23.09 -16.17 30.69
N ASN A 19 -23.08 -15.67 31.92
CA ASN A 19 -22.73 -14.29 32.24
C ASN A 19 -21.38 -13.94 31.65
N GLY A 20 -21.33 -13.13 30.54
CA GLY A 20 -20.12 -12.76 29.83
C GLY A 20 -20.36 -12.57 28.34
N ILE A 21 -19.28 -12.31 27.60
CA ILE A 21 -19.31 -12.20 26.14
C ILE A 21 -19.60 -13.58 25.55
N ASN A 22 -20.73 -13.72 24.86
CA ASN A 22 -21.12 -14.98 24.22
C ASN A 22 -20.68 -14.93 22.74
N ILE A 23 -19.68 -15.75 22.37
CA ILE A 23 -19.23 -15.90 20.98
C ILE A 23 -19.93 -17.13 20.41
N ASN A 24 -20.90 -16.91 19.52
CA ASN A 24 -21.54 -17.97 18.75
C ASN A 24 -20.73 -18.25 17.47
N HIS A 25 -20.17 -19.47 17.41
CA HIS A 25 -19.50 -19.96 16.20
C HIS A 25 -20.55 -20.56 15.26
N LYS A 26 -20.64 -20.00 14.05
CA LYS A 26 -21.42 -20.56 12.96
C LYS A 26 -20.48 -21.21 11.95
N TYR A 27 -20.76 -22.48 11.61
CA TYR A 27 -20.02 -23.20 10.59
C TYR A 27 -20.75 -23.08 9.26
N SER A 28 -20.04 -22.65 8.25
CA SER A 28 -20.56 -22.55 6.88
C SER A 28 -19.52 -23.03 5.87
N TYR A 29 -20.01 -23.50 4.73
CA TYR A 29 -19.18 -23.94 3.61
C TYR A 29 -19.54 -23.13 2.37
N ALA A 30 -18.55 -22.65 1.65
CA ALA A 30 -18.72 -22.01 0.36
C ALA A 30 -18.00 -22.84 -0.71
N LEU A 31 -18.76 -23.35 -1.68
CA LEU A 31 -18.23 -24.04 -2.84
C LEU A 31 -18.12 -23.04 -4.00
N ALA A 32 -16.91 -22.81 -4.51
CA ALA A 32 -16.71 -21.97 -5.67
C ALA A 32 -17.28 -22.63 -6.92
N VAL A 33 -18.11 -21.89 -7.67
CA VAL A 33 -18.72 -22.34 -8.91
C VAL A 33 -18.24 -21.47 -10.07
N LYS A 34 -17.62 -22.08 -11.07
CA LYS A 34 -17.23 -21.43 -12.31
C LYS A 34 -18.09 -21.96 -13.46
N LEU A 35 -18.93 -21.10 -14.04
CA LEU A 35 -19.72 -21.41 -15.25
C LEU A 35 -19.05 -20.80 -16.47
N THR A 36 -18.73 -21.64 -17.46
CA THR A 36 -18.13 -21.22 -18.74
C THR A 36 -19.03 -21.69 -19.86
N THR A 37 -19.60 -20.77 -20.63
CA THR A 37 -20.53 -21.05 -21.71
C THR A 37 -19.90 -20.89 -23.11
N LYS A 38 -18.77 -20.20 -23.19
CA LYS A 38 -18.04 -19.94 -24.43
C LYS A 38 -16.55 -19.98 -24.16
N GLU A 39 -15.76 -20.14 -25.20
CA GLU A 39 -14.33 -19.97 -25.13
C GLU A 39 -13.98 -18.57 -24.59
N ILE A 40 -13.09 -18.52 -23.60
CA ILE A 40 -12.71 -17.28 -22.97
C ILE A 40 -11.58 -16.67 -23.80
N SER A 41 -11.78 -15.47 -24.29
CA SER A 41 -10.74 -14.72 -25.01
C SER A 41 -9.56 -14.38 -24.09
N HIS A 42 -8.37 -14.25 -24.68
CA HIS A 42 -7.15 -13.90 -23.96
C HIS A 42 -7.34 -12.71 -23.02
N PRO A 43 -6.70 -12.72 -21.83
CA PRO A 43 -6.77 -11.62 -20.90
C PRO A 43 -6.25 -10.33 -21.55
N LYS A 44 -6.84 -9.21 -21.16
CA LYS A 44 -6.41 -7.89 -21.60
C LYS A 44 -6.58 -6.93 -20.44
N LEU A 45 -5.48 -6.36 -19.96
CA LEU A 45 -5.53 -5.33 -18.93
C LEU A 45 -5.52 -3.93 -19.54
N THR A 46 -6.12 -2.99 -18.82
CA THR A 46 -6.04 -1.56 -19.14
C THR A 46 -5.78 -0.75 -17.88
N LEU A 47 -5.00 0.33 -18.01
CA LEU A 47 -4.78 1.28 -16.95
C LEU A 47 -5.86 2.37 -16.99
N GLY A 48 -6.61 2.49 -15.91
CA GLY A 48 -7.63 3.51 -15.71
C GLY A 48 -7.06 4.80 -15.12
N THR A 49 -7.73 5.33 -14.10
CA THR A 49 -7.32 6.57 -13.42
C THR A 49 -6.07 6.35 -12.56
N VAL A 50 -5.26 7.43 -12.46
CA VAL A 50 -4.15 7.53 -11.52
C VAL A 50 -4.37 8.76 -10.68
N THR A 51 -4.52 8.59 -9.37
CA THR A 51 -4.88 9.68 -8.45
C THR A 51 -4.08 9.59 -7.15
N PRO A 52 -3.72 10.72 -6.53
CA PRO A 52 -3.20 10.71 -5.16
C PRO A 52 -4.32 10.35 -4.19
N GLY A 53 -3.97 9.63 -3.11
CA GLY A 53 -4.95 9.24 -2.10
C GLY A 53 -4.33 8.50 -0.93
N LEU A 54 -5.20 7.83 -0.18
CA LEU A 54 -4.81 6.97 0.94
C LEU A 54 -5.24 5.52 0.70
N LYS A 55 -4.38 4.60 1.05
CA LYS A 55 -4.71 3.18 1.16
C LYS A 55 -4.39 2.71 2.58
N ASN A 56 -5.40 2.27 3.33
CA ASN A 56 -5.27 1.90 4.74
C ASN A 56 -4.61 3.01 5.59
N TYR A 57 -5.02 4.26 5.38
CA TYR A 57 -4.47 5.46 6.01
C TYR A 57 -2.97 5.70 5.75
N ARG A 58 -2.41 5.10 4.70
CA ARG A 58 -1.07 5.37 4.20
C ARG A 58 -1.14 6.17 2.89
N LYS A 59 -0.27 7.15 2.74
CA LYS A 59 -0.16 7.95 1.52
C LYS A 59 0.25 7.08 0.34
N ALA A 60 -0.50 7.20 -0.76
CA ALA A 60 -0.23 6.44 -1.97
C ALA A 60 -0.65 7.18 -3.24
N VAL A 61 -0.01 6.85 -4.33
CA VAL A 61 -0.54 7.06 -5.68
C VAL A 61 -1.34 5.80 -6.04
N LEU A 62 -2.62 5.97 -6.33
CA LEU A 62 -3.58 4.90 -6.60
C LEU A 62 -3.79 4.78 -8.11
N ALA A 63 -3.41 3.65 -8.68
CA ALA A 63 -3.59 3.35 -10.09
C ALA A 63 -4.67 2.28 -10.27
N THR A 64 -5.72 2.57 -11.02
CA THR A 64 -6.81 1.62 -11.26
C THR A 64 -6.45 0.71 -12.43
N ILE A 65 -6.35 -0.58 -12.18
CA ILE A 65 -6.16 -1.61 -13.21
C ILE A 65 -7.51 -2.26 -13.49
N HIS A 66 -7.88 -2.37 -14.77
CA HIS A 66 -9.12 -3.01 -15.20
C HIS A 66 -8.82 -4.31 -15.95
N ASN A 67 -9.61 -5.33 -15.65
CA ASN A 67 -9.74 -6.54 -16.44
C ASN A 67 -11.13 -6.57 -17.10
N PRO A 68 -11.29 -6.07 -18.32
CA PRO A 68 -12.59 -6.05 -19.01
C PRO A 68 -12.97 -7.41 -19.63
N ARG A 69 -12.18 -8.45 -19.39
CA ARG A 69 -12.40 -9.78 -19.97
C ARG A 69 -12.98 -10.75 -18.94
N PRO A 70 -13.80 -11.73 -19.37
CA PRO A 70 -14.33 -12.76 -18.48
C PRO A 70 -13.28 -13.83 -18.10
N ALA A 71 -12.01 -13.45 -18.10
CA ALA A 71 -10.87 -14.30 -17.78
C ALA A 71 -10.38 -14.01 -16.36
N VAL A 72 -10.23 -15.04 -15.55
CA VAL A 72 -9.46 -14.96 -14.30
C VAL A 72 -7.98 -14.88 -14.67
N MET A 73 -7.24 -14.03 -14.02
CA MET A 73 -5.79 -13.99 -14.14
C MET A 73 -5.16 -14.25 -12.78
N SER A 74 -4.20 -15.16 -12.73
CA SER A 74 -3.39 -15.45 -11.56
C SER A 74 -1.92 -15.13 -11.83
N GLN A 75 -1.08 -15.25 -10.80
CA GLN A 75 0.35 -15.02 -10.88
C GLN A 75 0.70 -13.67 -11.54
N LEU A 76 -0.11 -12.63 -11.25
CA LEU A 76 0.19 -11.28 -11.70
C LEU A 76 1.31 -10.68 -10.86
N SER A 77 2.29 -10.12 -11.53
CA SER A 77 3.30 -9.25 -10.94
C SER A 77 3.06 -7.82 -11.41
N VAL A 78 2.95 -6.90 -10.47
CA VAL A 78 2.73 -5.46 -10.74
C VAL A 78 3.92 -4.69 -10.21
N LYS A 79 4.61 -3.96 -11.09
CA LYS A 79 5.68 -3.03 -10.74
C LYS A 79 5.25 -1.61 -11.10
N THR A 80 5.41 -0.68 -10.17
CA THR A 80 5.14 0.74 -10.39
C THR A 80 6.33 1.60 -10.00
N GLU A 81 6.54 2.65 -10.75
CA GLU A 81 7.55 3.67 -10.50
C GLU A 81 6.93 5.05 -10.75
N VAL A 82 7.09 5.96 -9.79
CA VAL A 82 6.61 7.35 -9.89
C VAL A 82 7.82 8.26 -9.99
N THR A 83 7.83 9.11 -11.00
CA THR A 83 8.83 10.15 -11.22
C THR A 83 8.16 11.52 -11.24
N GLN A 84 8.91 12.59 -11.06
CA GLN A 84 8.44 13.92 -11.44
C GLN A 84 8.30 13.99 -12.96
N LYS A 85 7.30 14.69 -13.48
CA LYS A 85 7.09 14.81 -14.93
C LYS A 85 8.34 15.38 -15.61
N GLY A 86 8.82 14.65 -16.62
CA GLY A 86 10.04 15.02 -17.35
C GLY A 86 11.36 14.62 -16.67
N ALA A 87 11.33 14.05 -15.46
CA ALA A 87 12.52 13.55 -14.78
C ALA A 87 12.64 12.02 -14.89
N THR A 88 13.86 11.52 -14.80
CA THR A 88 14.16 10.08 -14.82
C THR A 88 14.34 9.48 -13.42
N THR A 89 14.54 10.32 -12.41
CA THR A 89 14.75 9.89 -11.02
C THR A 89 13.46 9.33 -10.44
N VAL A 90 13.50 8.07 -10.01
CA VAL A 90 12.37 7.40 -9.36
C VAL A 90 12.23 7.93 -7.93
N LEU A 91 11.08 8.50 -7.62
CA LEU A 91 10.74 9.01 -6.29
C LEU A 91 10.12 7.92 -5.41
N PHE A 92 9.18 7.18 -5.97
CA PHE A 92 8.44 6.11 -5.27
C PHE A 92 8.34 4.89 -6.19
N LYS A 93 8.39 3.72 -5.60
CA LYS A 93 8.22 2.45 -6.32
C LYS A 93 7.48 1.45 -5.46
N ASN A 94 6.73 0.57 -6.10
CA ASN A 94 6.12 -0.58 -5.42
C ASN A 94 6.16 -1.80 -6.34
N THR A 95 6.29 -2.97 -5.76
CA THR A 95 6.23 -4.24 -6.49
C THR A 95 5.43 -5.24 -5.67
N SER A 96 4.47 -5.89 -6.32
CA SER A 96 3.69 -6.99 -5.74
C SER A 96 3.68 -8.17 -6.71
N GLN A 97 3.73 -9.37 -6.17
CA GLN A 97 3.74 -10.61 -6.94
C GLN A 97 2.58 -11.51 -6.50
N ASN A 98 2.29 -12.51 -7.31
CA ASN A 98 1.26 -13.53 -7.04
C ASN A 98 -0.15 -12.94 -6.80
N LEU A 99 -0.46 -11.80 -7.44
CA LEU A 99 -1.79 -11.24 -7.38
C LEU A 99 -2.75 -12.03 -8.25
N ILE A 100 -4.03 -12.02 -7.86
CA ILE A 100 -5.12 -12.64 -8.62
C ILE A 100 -6.13 -11.55 -8.96
N MET A 101 -6.61 -11.57 -10.20
CA MET A 101 -7.62 -10.64 -10.67
C MET A 101 -8.83 -11.38 -11.21
N ALA A 102 -10.00 -11.03 -10.68
CA ALA A 102 -11.27 -11.61 -11.10
C ALA A 102 -11.67 -11.17 -12.52
N PRO A 103 -12.54 -11.93 -13.19
CA PRO A 103 -13.13 -11.52 -14.46
C PRO A 103 -13.93 -10.22 -14.32
N ASN A 104 -13.93 -9.40 -15.37
CA ASN A 104 -14.76 -8.18 -15.45
C ASN A 104 -14.66 -7.32 -14.19
N SER A 105 -13.44 -7.13 -13.67
CA SER A 105 -13.18 -6.45 -12.40
C SER A 105 -12.15 -5.34 -12.56
N HIS A 106 -12.05 -4.53 -11.51
CA HIS A 106 -10.98 -3.56 -11.38
C HIS A 106 -10.53 -3.47 -9.92
N PHE A 107 -9.31 -3.04 -9.71
CA PHE A 107 -8.80 -2.71 -8.38
C PHE A 107 -7.81 -1.55 -8.44
N GLN A 108 -7.66 -0.86 -7.31
CA GLN A 108 -6.69 0.21 -7.15
C GLN A 108 -5.38 -0.35 -6.59
N TYR A 109 -4.32 -0.26 -7.38
CA TYR A 109 -2.97 -0.63 -6.96
C TYR A 109 -2.27 0.57 -6.34
N PRO A 110 -1.79 0.47 -5.09
CA PRO A 110 -1.13 1.57 -4.40
C PRO A 110 0.37 1.59 -4.69
N THR A 111 0.93 2.75 -5.00
CA THR A 111 2.36 3.05 -4.88
C THR A 111 2.55 3.93 -3.67
N PHE A 112 3.06 3.36 -2.57
CA PHE A 112 3.19 4.06 -1.30
C PHE A 112 4.31 5.10 -1.33
N LEU A 113 4.08 6.23 -0.66
CA LEU A 113 5.07 7.29 -0.48
C LEU A 113 5.88 7.09 0.82
N ASP A 114 5.52 6.07 1.59
CA ASP A 114 6.04 5.81 2.92
C ASP A 114 5.97 7.08 3.79
N LYS A 115 7.06 7.50 4.42
CA LYS A 115 7.05 8.68 5.28
C LYS A 115 7.22 10.00 4.56
N GLN A 116 7.57 9.96 3.28
CA GLN A 116 7.76 11.21 2.56
C GLN A 116 6.43 11.97 2.49
N PRO A 117 6.45 13.29 2.73
CA PRO A 117 5.25 14.08 2.56
C PRO A 117 4.83 14.07 1.10
N MET A 118 3.53 13.92 0.88
CA MET A 118 2.95 14.13 -0.45
C MET A 118 3.12 15.59 -0.83
N LYS A 119 3.75 15.86 -1.96
CA LYS A 119 3.99 17.23 -2.47
C LYS A 119 3.13 17.46 -3.70
N ALA A 120 2.63 18.69 -3.84
CA ALA A 120 1.94 19.11 -5.05
C ALA A 120 2.91 19.19 -6.23
N GLY A 121 2.42 18.91 -7.42
CA GLY A 121 3.21 18.93 -8.66
C GLY A 121 2.69 17.97 -9.71
N ASP A 122 3.37 17.93 -10.84
CA ASP A 122 3.09 17.03 -11.94
C ASP A 122 4.05 15.83 -11.90
N TYR A 123 3.49 14.67 -12.09
CA TYR A 123 4.18 13.39 -11.96
C TYR A 123 3.84 12.45 -13.12
N THR A 124 4.67 11.45 -13.31
CA THR A 124 4.46 10.35 -14.25
C THR A 124 4.49 9.03 -13.48
N LEU A 125 3.47 8.22 -13.64
CA LEU A 125 3.44 6.82 -13.20
C LEU A 125 3.84 5.93 -14.37
N ASN A 126 4.89 5.15 -14.21
CA ASN A 126 5.24 4.03 -15.07
C ASN A 126 4.81 2.74 -14.39
N MET A 127 4.03 1.92 -15.08
CA MET A 127 3.51 0.67 -14.55
C MET A 127 3.78 -0.47 -15.54
N THR A 128 4.32 -1.56 -15.01
CA THR A 128 4.50 -2.83 -15.74
C THR A 128 3.72 -3.91 -15.01
N VAL A 129 2.87 -4.61 -15.75
CA VAL A 129 2.14 -5.79 -15.23
C VAL A 129 2.50 -6.99 -16.10
N THR A 130 2.88 -8.09 -15.46
CA THR A 130 3.17 -9.36 -16.14
C THR A 130 2.30 -10.46 -15.56
N THR A 131 1.95 -11.45 -16.37
CA THR A 131 1.30 -12.69 -15.89
C THR A 131 2.12 -13.89 -16.30
N LYS A 132 2.18 -14.89 -15.43
CA LYS A 132 2.71 -16.25 -15.68
C LYS A 132 1.65 -17.29 -15.41
N ASP A 133 0.37 -16.97 -15.58
CA ASP A 133 -0.74 -17.90 -15.43
C ASP A 133 -0.63 -19.00 -16.48
N ALA A 134 -0.52 -20.25 -16.05
CA ALA A 134 -0.34 -21.41 -16.94
C ALA A 134 -1.48 -21.61 -17.98
N LYS A 135 -2.62 -20.91 -17.82
CA LYS A 135 -3.76 -20.96 -18.76
C LYS A 135 -3.58 -20.05 -19.96
N TRP A 136 -2.65 -19.09 -19.89
CA TRP A 136 -2.46 -18.05 -20.88
C TRP A 136 -0.99 -17.97 -21.29
N PRO A 137 -0.68 -17.58 -22.53
CA PRO A 137 0.68 -17.18 -22.88
C PRO A 137 1.15 -16.05 -21.97
N ASP A 138 2.43 -16.04 -21.66
CA ASP A 138 3.04 -14.94 -20.89
C ASP A 138 2.74 -13.61 -21.56
N GLN A 139 2.21 -12.67 -20.80
CA GLN A 139 1.85 -11.35 -21.29
C GLN A 139 2.47 -10.27 -20.39
N THR A 140 2.84 -9.17 -21.02
CA THR A 140 3.34 -7.98 -20.37
C THR A 140 2.59 -6.75 -20.86
N TRP A 141 2.05 -5.98 -19.95
CA TRP A 141 1.45 -4.68 -20.22
C TRP A 141 2.31 -3.59 -19.60
N GLN A 142 2.54 -2.52 -20.35
CA GLN A 142 3.31 -1.38 -19.90
C GLN A 142 2.53 -0.09 -20.18
N TRP A 143 2.48 0.78 -19.19
CA TRP A 143 1.83 2.08 -19.31
C TRP A 143 2.68 3.15 -18.65
N SER A 144 2.65 4.34 -19.27
CA SER A 144 3.16 5.57 -18.70
C SER A 144 2.01 6.58 -18.68
N LYS A 145 1.67 7.11 -17.50
CA LYS A 145 0.54 8.03 -17.34
C LYS A 145 0.88 9.20 -16.46
N ASN A 146 0.68 10.41 -17.00
CA ASN A 146 0.84 11.64 -16.25
C ASN A 146 -0.36 11.87 -15.32
N PHE A 147 -0.10 12.43 -14.15
CA PHE A 147 -1.10 12.86 -13.19
C PHE A 147 -0.59 14.05 -12.39
N THR A 148 -1.51 14.80 -11.80
CA THR A 148 -1.19 15.98 -10.99
C THR A 148 -1.66 15.77 -9.57
N ILE A 149 -0.84 16.18 -8.61
CA ILE A 149 -1.20 16.30 -7.20
C ILE A 149 -1.41 17.77 -6.90
N THR A 150 -2.63 18.16 -6.52
CA THR A 150 -2.92 19.54 -6.14
C THR A 150 -2.43 19.85 -4.72
N ASN A 151 -2.25 21.13 -4.40
CA ASN A 151 -1.90 21.57 -3.03
C ASN A 151 -2.93 21.08 -1.99
N GLU A 152 -4.21 21.12 -2.34
CA GLU A 152 -5.28 20.68 -1.45
C GLU A 152 -5.22 19.17 -1.19
N GLN A 153 -5.08 18.36 -2.26
CA GLN A 153 -4.92 16.91 -2.14
C GLN A 153 -3.69 16.53 -1.30
N ALA A 154 -2.57 17.22 -1.53
CA ALA A 154 -1.34 16.98 -0.76
C ALA A 154 -1.56 17.27 0.73
N ARG A 155 -2.13 18.43 1.07
CA ARG A 155 -2.43 18.80 2.47
C ARG A 155 -3.39 17.84 3.14
N GLN A 156 -4.49 17.48 2.45
CA GLN A 156 -5.51 16.59 2.98
C GLN A 156 -4.94 15.19 3.24
N ASN A 157 -4.25 14.59 2.26
CA ASN A 157 -3.67 13.26 2.40
C ASN A 157 -2.57 13.22 3.49
N ASN A 158 -1.74 14.26 3.59
CA ASN A 158 -0.72 14.35 4.64
C ASN A 158 -1.34 14.43 6.04
N ARG A 159 -2.47 15.13 6.22
CA ARG A 159 -3.17 15.21 7.52
C ARG A 159 -3.87 13.92 7.92
N GLN A 160 -4.43 13.22 6.93
CA GLN A 160 -5.23 12.02 7.17
C GLN A 160 -4.38 10.74 7.24
N ALA A 161 -3.14 10.77 6.81
CA ALA A 161 -2.22 9.64 6.90
C ALA A 161 -1.82 9.38 8.35
N LYS A 162 -2.25 8.23 8.90
CA LYS A 162 -1.98 7.83 10.29
C LYS A 162 -1.11 6.57 10.39
N ASN A 163 -1.04 5.80 9.32
CA ASN A 163 -0.40 4.48 9.30
C ASN A 163 0.86 4.43 8.44
N ASP A 164 1.45 5.59 8.14
CA ASP A 164 2.76 5.59 7.49
C ASP A 164 3.80 4.97 8.43
N PRO A 165 4.67 4.10 7.92
CA PRO A 165 5.68 3.45 8.76
C PRO A 165 6.59 4.49 9.41
N ASP A 166 7.01 4.29 10.68
CA ASP A 166 7.91 5.21 11.37
C ASP A 166 9.30 5.26 10.74
N VAL A 167 9.91 6.45 10.48
CA VAL A 167 11.33 6.57 10.12
C VAL A 167 12.12 6.28 11.40
N PRO A 168 12.97 5.26 11.41
CA PRO A 168 13.87 5.13 12.54
C PRO A 168 14.65 6.43 12.69
N ILE A 169 14.56 7.04 13.88
CA ILE A 169 15.33 8.24 14.20
C ILE A 169 16.80 7.86 14.00
N SER A 170 17.51 8.62 13.16
CA SER A 170 18.92 8.34 12.92
C SER A 170 19.66 8.30 14.25
N ILE A 171 20.43 7.23 14.48
CA ILE A 171 21.25 7.05 15.70
C ILE A 171 22.16 8.27 15.96
N TRP A 172 22.51 9.00 14.93
CA TRP A 172 23.32 10.22 15.01
C TRP A 172 22.67 11.34 15.83
N TRP A 173 21.33 11.42 15.89
CA TRP A 173 20.64 12.39 16.75
C TRP A 173 20.81 12.04 18.23
N TYR A 174 20.81 10.73 18.56
CA TYR A 174 21.11 10.30 19.94
C TYR A 174 22.56 10.56 20.30
N VAL A 175 23.50 10.29 19.38
CA VAL A 175 24.93 10.59 19.58
C VAL A 175 25.15 12.08 19.76
N ALA A 176 24.56 12.92 18.93
CA ALA A 176 24.65 14.39 19.07
C ALA A 176 24.09 14.86 20.41
N GLY A 177 22.95 14.31 20.87
CA GLY A 177 22.39 14.62 22.18
C GLY A 177 23.33 14.27 23.34
N VAL A 178 23.93 13.08 23.32
CA VAL A 178 24.89 12.63 24.34
C VAL A 178 26.13 13.53 24.39
N VAL A 179 26.69 13.87 23.22
CA VAL A 179 27.85 14.76 23.12
C VAL A 179 27.52 16.14 23.67
N LEU A 180 26.34 16.65 23.38
CA LEU A 180 25.91 17.97 23.88
C LEU A 180 25.76 17.97 25.42
N ILE A 181 25.17 16.95 25.99
CA ILE A 181 25.03 16.78 27.44
C ILE A 181 26.42 16.69 28.10
N ALA A 182 27.35 15.91 27.52
CA ALA A 182 28.71 15.78 28.01
C ALA A 182 29.46 17.12 27.97
N ALA A 183 29.32 17.89 26.91
CA ALA A 183 29.93 19.21 26.76
C ALA A 183 29.39 20.21 27.81
N ILE A 184 28.07 20.23 28.02
CA ILE A 184 27.43 21.07 29.05
C ILE A 184 27.93 20.69 30.45
N SER A 185 27.98 19.38 30.75
CA SER A 185 28.45 18.88 32.06
C SER A 185 29.91 19.27 32.33
N ALA A 186 30.79 19.10 31.33
CA ALA A 186 32.18 19.51 31.41
C ALA A 186 32.34 21.04 31.63
N GLY A 187 31.52 21.83 30.93
CA GLY A 187 31.47 23.28 31.08
C GLY A 187 31.07 23.71 32.50
N ILE A 188 30.05 23.08 33.07
CA ILE A 188 29.60 23.35 34.44
C ILE A 188 30.69 23.01 35.44
N VAL A 189 31.33 21.83 35.33
CA VAL A 189 32.44 21.43 36.21
C VAL A 189 33.61 22.40 36.11
N TYR A 190 33.98 22.80 34.91
CA TYR A 190 35.04 23.77 34.67
C TYR A 190 34.74 25.14 35.37
N LEU A 191 33.52 25.63 35.21
CA LEU A 191 33.10 26.89 35.85
C LEU A 191 33.12 26.80 37.39
N LEU A 192 32.67 25.69 37.95
CA LEU A 192 32.70 25.47 39.41
C LEU A 192 34.13 25.38 39.95
N MET A 193 35.04 24.70 39.25
CA MET A 193 36.45 24.60 39.63
C MET A 193 37.17 25.96 39.55
N ASN A 194 36.86 26.75 38.54
CA ASN A 194 37.47 28.07 38.34
C ASN A 194 36.99 29.10 39.38
N ARG A 195 35.75 28.96 39.86
CA ARG A 195 35.22 29.75 40.99
C ARG A 195 35.95 29.46 42.30
N LYS A 196 36.26 28.17 42.58
CA LYS A 196 37.02 27.77 43.79
C LYS A 196 38.47 28.23 43.81
N ARG A 197 39.08 28.51 42.66
CA ARG A 197 40.46 29.01 42.55
C ARG A 197 40.59 30.54 42.76
N ARG A 198 39.44 31.24 42.74
CA ARG A 198 39.40 32.70 42.89
C ARG A 198 39.02 33.19 44.33
N GLN A 199 38.72 32.24 45.21
CA GLN A 199 38.58 32.44 46.66
C GLN A 199 39.82 31.93 47.37
#